data_809539dcfc4baec9dbac22ef74205347
#
_entry.id   809539dcfc4baec9dbac22ef74205347
#
_cell.length_a   1.000
_cell.length_b   1.000
_cell.length_c   1.000
_cell.angle_alpha   90.00
_cell.angle_beta   90.00
_cell.angle_gamma   90.00
#
_symmetry.space_group_name_H-M   'P 1'
#
loop_
_entity.id
_entity.type
_entity.pdbx_description
1 polymer ?
#
loop_
_entity_poly.entity_id
_entity_poly.type
_entity_poly.pdbx_seq_one_letter_code
_entity_poly.pdbx_strand_id
1 'polypeptide(L)'
;MIPIRLTNSLLVLFMLVACQASAGPLRDKLAEQLAAHQEEGVAENGDAEAGAASLPAGVKLLRDVAYGSEALQSVDVYIPPQARNAPMIVMVHGGAWFLGDKKSSTVVENKVARWVPKGFIFVSVNYRMLPALDALGQSKDVARALAFVQAQAAAWGGDASRLILMGHSAGAHLVSLLAANPAQAYELGVKLWLGTVSLDSAALDVVKVMGSSHPRFYDRAFGRDQANWKLASPAHVLTNKATPLLAVCSIQRKDHPCIQAGEYVKKASELGVKAEMLEQNLSHKDINKNLGLSGAYTDAVEKFMGSLDPSIKAVFR
;
A
#
# COMPACT_ATOMS: atom_id res chain seq x y z
N MET A 1 -38.66 77.40 2.43
CA MET A 1 -37.18 77.54 2.46
C MET A 1 -36.60 76.28 3.10
N ILE A 2 -36.13 75.35 2.27
CA ILE A 2 -35.54 74.09 2.71
C ILE A 2 -34.21 73.97 1.99
N PRO A 3 -33.07 73.86 2.67
CA PRO A 3 -31.78 73.79 2.00
C PRO A 3 -31.49 72.33 1.54
N ILE A 4 -31.07 72.21 0.29
CA ILE A 4 -30.62 71.04 -0.39
C ILE A 4 -29.25 70.63 0.20
N ARG A 5 -29.15 69.44 0.73
CA ARG A 5 -27.87 68.86 1.09
C ARG A 5 -27.26 68.13 -0.13
N LEU A 6 -26.13 68.62 -0.61
CA LEU A 6 -25.25 67.93 -1.54
C LEU A 6 -24.56 66.75 -0.81
N THR A 7 -24.80 65.52 -1.25
CA THR A 7 -23.99 64.37 -0.87
C THR A 7 -22.86 64.16 -1.88
N ASN A 8 -21.64 64.38 -1.43
CA ASN A 8 -20.42 64.05 -2.19
C ASN A 8 -20.25 62.56 -2.26
N SER A 9 -20.52 61.98 -3.43
CA SER A 9 -20.11 60.59 -3.75
C SER A 9 -18.65 60.61 -4.18
N LEU A 10 -17.77 60.17 -3.28
CA LEU A 10 -16.38 59.96 -3.57
C LEU A 10 -16.27 58.60 -4.35
N LEU A 11 -16.07 58.71 -5.65
CA LEU A 11 -15.78 57.58 -6.52
C LEU A 11 -14.35 57.16 -6.23
N VAL A 12 -14.15 56.10 -5.40
CA VAL A 12 -12.86 55.45 -5.22
C VAL A 12 -12.64 54.52 -6.40
N LEU A 13 -11.90 54.99 -7.38
CA LEU A 13 -11.44 54.22 -8.51
C LEU A 13 -10.31 53.30 -8.03
N PHE A 14 -10.64 52.04 -7.68
CA PHE A 14 -9.63 51.00 -7.44
C PHE A 14 -8.98 50.64 -8.78
N MET A 15 -7.80 51.22 -9.01
CA MET A 15 -6.89 50.67 -10.03
C MET A 15 -6.46 49.30 -9.61
N LEU A 16 -7.08 48.28 -10.19
CA LEU A 16 -6.54 46.90 -10.21
C LEU A 16 -5.28 46.94 -11.08
N VAL A 17 -4.14 47.20 -10.45
CA VAL A 17 -2.85 46.85 -11.06
C VAL A 17 -2.78 45.35 -11.04
N ALA A 18 -3.11 44.73 -12.18
CA ALA A 18 -2.84 43.35 -12.45
C ALA A 18 -1.31 43.17 -12.45
N CYS A 19 -0.75 42.85 -11.29
CA CYS A 19 0.61 42.36 -11.17
C CYS A 19 0.64 40.97 -11.80
N GLN A 20 0.93 40.90 -13.11
CA GLN A 20 1.34 39.65 -13.76
C GLN A 20 2.72 39.32 -13.20
N ALA A 21 2.74 38.76 -11.99
CA ALA A 21 3.90 38.09 -11.48
C ALA A 21 4.09 36.87 -12.37
N SER A 22 5.06 36.92 -13.28
CA SER A 22 5.57 35.77 -13.99
C SER A 22 5.78 34.65 -12.98
N ALA A 23 5.08 33.55 -13.15
CA ALA A 23 5.21 32.37 -12.32
C ALA A 23 6.69 31.95 -12.37
N GLY A 24 7.43 32.29 -11.33
CA GLY A 24 8.85 32.01 -11.27
C GLY A 24 9.13 30.52 -11.14
N PRO A 25 10.33 30.06 -11.52
CA PRO A 25 10.72 28.65 -11.50
C PRO A 25 10.52 27.97 -10.14
N LEU A 26 10.34 28.74 -9.07
CA LEU A 26 9.99 28.21 -7.73
C LEU A 26 8.53 27.74 -7.63
N ARG A 27 7.61 28.44 -8.31
CA ARG A 27 6.18 28.11 -8.31
C ARG A 27 5.91 26.88 -9.19
N ASP A 28 6.64 26.78 -10.30
CA ASP A 28 6.56 25.62 -11.18
C ASP A 28 7.17 24.38 -10.50
N LYS A 29 8.29 24.52 -9.80
CA LYS A 29 8.86 23.46 -8.95
C LYS A 29 7.92 23.07 -7.79
N LEU A 30 7.24 24.03 -7.18
CA LEU A 30 6.29 23.74 -6.10
C LEU A 30 5.03 23.05 -6.66
N ALA A 31 4.54 23.48 -7.82
CA ALA A 31 3.42 22.84 -8.51
C ALA A 31 3.80 21.44 -9.00
N GLU A 32 5.01 21.26 -9.52
CA GLU A 32 5.56 19.98 -9.91
C GLU A 32 5.78 19.03 -8.71
N GLN A 33 6.24 19.58 -7.57
CA GLN A 33 6.34 18.84 -6.32
C GLN A 33 4.97 18.48 -5.74
N LEU A 34 3.98 19.39 -5.81
CA LEU A 34 2.60 19.13 -5.39
C LEU A 34 1.92 18.10 -6.32
N ALA A 35 2.16 18.19 -7.62
CA ALA A 35 1.66 17.20 -8.59
C ALA A 35 2.33 15.83 -8.38
N ALA A 36 3.64 15.78 -8.13
CA ALA A 36 4.34 14.55 -7.78
C ALA A 36 3.82 13.96 -6.45
N HIS A 37 3.51 14.79 -5.46
CA HIS A 37 2.86 14.35 -4.22
C HIS A 37 1.44 13.84 -4.43
N GLN A 38 0.69 14.39 -5.39
CA GLN A 38 -0.64 13.90 -5.77
C GLN A 38 -0.57 12.60 -6.59
N GLU A 39 0.44 12.43 -7.44
CA GLU A 39 0.65 11.21 -8.21
C GLU A 39 1.22 10.05 -7.35
N GLU A 40 1.95 10.33 -6.27
CA GLU A 40 2.69 9.34 -5.47
C GLU A 40 2.00 8.90 -4.16
N GLY A 41 0.71 9.13 -3.98
CA GLY A 41 -0.03 8.54 -2.85
C GLY A 41 -0.44 9.49 -1.72
N VAL A 42 -0.15 10.79 -1.78
CA VAL A 42 -0.77 11.77 -0.86
C VAL A 42 -2.26 11.94 -1.13
N ALA A 43 -2.74 11.51 -2.30
CA ALA A 43 -4.16 11.53 -2.67
C ALA A 43 -5.00 10.40 -2.05
N GLU A 44 -4.41 9.44 -1.35
CA GLU A 44 -5.20 8.37 -0.68
C GLU A 44 -6.06 8.90 0.49
N ASN A 45 -5.75 10.07 1.03
CA ASN A 45 -6.54 10.67 2.13
C ASN A 45 -7.86 11.32 1.72
N GLY A 46 -8.13 11.44 0.44
CA GLY A 46 -9.42 11.92 -0.09
C GLY A 46 -10.37 10.79 -0.49
N ASP A 47 -9.94 9.56 -0.36
CA ASP A 47 -10.82 8.41 -0.63
C ASP A 47 -11.89 8.34 0.47
N ALA A 48 -13.13 8.36 0.05
CA ALA A 48 -14.25 8.10 0.95
C ALA A 48 -13.91 6.84 1.77
N GLU A 49 -14.13 6.86 3.09
CA GLU A 49 -14.20 5.62 3.85
C GLU A 49 -15.02 4.66 3.00
N ALA A 50 -14.59 3.41 2.88
CA ALA A 50 -15.45 2.36 2.41
C ALA A 50 -16.64 2.34 3.40
N GLY A 51 -17.49 3.33 3.23
CA GLY A 51 -18.76 3.41 3.88
C GLY A 51 -19.43 2.09 3.61
N ALA A 52 -20.50 1.75 4.26
CA ALA A 52 -21.33 0.58 4.01
C ALA A 52 -21.80 0.44 2.52
N ALA A 53 -20.95 0.76 1.55
CA ALA A 53 -20.96 0.31 0.18
C ALA A 53 -21.18 -1.20 0.31
N SER A 54 -22.31 -1.66 -0.09
CA SER A 54 -22.91 -2.94 0.21
C SER A 54 -21.83 -4.04 0.18
N LEU A 55 -21.45 -4.49 1.38
CA LEU A 55 -20.66 -5.71 1.49
C LEU A 55 -21.33 -6.81 0.67
N PRO A 56 -20.58 -7.68 0.02
CA PRO A 56 -21.17 -8.83 -0.65
C PRO A 56 -22.11 -9.58 0.31
N ALA A 57 -23.20 -10.12 -0.21
CA ALA A 57 -24.24 -10.75 0.60
C ALA A 57 -23.67 -11.80 1.56
N GLY A 58 -24.05 -11.73 2.83
CA GLY A 58 -23.64 -12.67 3.87
C GLY A 58 -22.21 -12.51 4.40
N VAL A 59 -21.43 -11.54 3.92
CA VAL A 59 -20.11 -11.24 4.46
C VAL A 59 -20.23 -10.62 5.85
N LYS A 60 -19.51 -11.20 6.82
CA LYS A 60 -19.37 -10.65 8.16
C LYS A 60 -18.12 -9.76 8.21
N LEU A 61 -18.29 -8.54 8.69
CA LEU A 61 -17.18 -7.61 8.92
C LEU A 61 -16.93 -7.44 10.42
N LEU A 62 -15.72 -7.74 10.86
CA LEU A 62 -15.21 -7.39 12.19
C LEU A 62 -14.33 -6.15 12.00
N ARG A 63 -14.71 -5.04 12.63
CA ARG A 63 -13.98 -3.78 12.56
C ARG A 63 -13.08 -3.59 13.77
N ASP A 64 -11.96 -2.91 13.55
CA ASP A 64 -11.06 -2.38 14.57
C ASP A 64 -10.61 -3.46 15.59
N VAL A 65 -10.35 -4.69 15.08
CA VAL A 65 -9.85 -5.78 15.94
C VAL A 65 -8.39 -5.47 16.28
N ALA A 66 -8.13 -5.19 17.56
CA ALA A 66 -6.81 -4.79 18.05
C ALA A 66 -5.81 -5.95 18.01
N TYR A 67 -4.62 -5.71 17.48
CA TYR A 67 -3.46 -6.62 17.54
C TYR A 67 -2.34 -6.09 18.45
N GLY A 68 -2.53 -4.91 19.04
CA GLY A 68 -1.63 -4.26 19.96
C GLY A 68 -2.35 -3.21 20.81
N SER A 69 -1.62 -2.44 21.60
CA SER A 69 -2.16 -1.44 22.54
C SER A 69 -2.48 -0.09 21.89
N GLU A 70 -1.92 0.19 20.71
CA GLU A 70 -2.06 1.49 20.07
C GLU A 70 -3.26 1.51 19.11
N ALA A 71 -3.90 2.66 18.97
CA ALA A 71 -5.12 2.82 18.16
C ALA A 71 -4.94 2.37 16.70
N LEU A 72 -3.74 2.62 16.12
CA LEU A 72 -3.42 2.18 14.76
C LEU A 72 -2.97 0.71 14.68
N GLN A 73 -2.86 0.01 15.79
CA GLN A 73 -2.57 -1.43 15.81
C GLN A 73 -3.88 -2.23 15.76
N SER A 74 -4.60 -2.10 14.66
CA SER A 74 -5.90 -2.76 14.45
C SER A 74 -6.06 -3.27 13.02
N VAL A 75 -6.93 -4.27 12.86
CA VAL A 75 -7.30 -4.85 11.56
C VAL A 75 -8.81 -4.83 11.38
N ASP A 76 -9.26 -4.77 10.12
CA ASP A 76 -10.63 -5.08 9.72
C ASP A 76 -10.65 -6.44 9.02
N VAL A 77 -11.58 -7.31 9.38
CA VAL A 77 -11.65 -8.69 8.90
C VAL A 77 -12.97 -8.92 8.17
N TYR A 78 -12.89 -9.25 6.90
CA TYR A 78 -14.02 -9.58 6.03
C TYR A 78 -14.10 -11.10 5.88
N ILE A 79 -15.14 -11.72 6.45
CA ILE A 79 -15.29 -13.16 6.56
C ILE A 79 -16.42 -13.60 5.63
N PRO A 80 -16.19 -14.53 4.68
CA PRO A 80 -17.24 -15.07 3.83
C PRO A 80 -18.25 -15.88 4.65
N PRO A 81 -19.48 -16.05 4.15
CA PRO A 81 -20.43 -16.94 4.80
C PRO A 81 -19.87 -18.36 4.88
N GLN A 82 -20.10 -19.03 6.01
CA GLN A 82 -19.68 -20.41 6.26
C GLN A 82 -18.17 -20.70 6.06
N ALA A 83 -17.32 -19.72 6.36
CA ALA A 83 -15.88 -19.89 6.27
C ALA A 83 -15.40 -21.14 7.03
N ARG A 84 -14.69 -22.04 6.33
CA ARG A 84 -14.08 -23.25 6.88
C ARG A 84 -12.75 -23.50 6.18
N ASN A 85 -11.67 -23.51 6.94
CA ASN A 85 -10.32 -23.61 6.38
C ASN A 85 -10.10 -22.66 5.18
N ALA A 86 -10.64 -21.43 5.27
CA ALA A 86 -10.61 -20.46 4.19
C ALA A 86 -9.19 -19.95 3.96
N PRO A 87 -8.73 -19.79 2.71
CA PRO A 87 -7.48 -19.08 2.45
C PRO A 87 -7.63 -17.62 2.84
N MET A 88 -6.51 -16.97 3.15
CA MET A 88 -6.49 -15.62 3.70
C MET A 88 -5.66 -14.67 2.85
N ILE A 89 -6.13 -13.43 2.72
CA ILE A 89 -5.35 -12.32 2.16
C ILE A 89 -5.20 -11.27 3.26
N VAL A 90 -3.97 -10.87 3.55
CA VAL A 90 -3.66 -9.77 4.46
C VAL A 90 -3.16 -8.59 3.64
N MET A 91 -3.90 -7.47 3.66
CA MET A 91 -3.60 -6.28 2.87
C MET A 91 -3.09 -5.14 3.74
N VAL A 92 -1.97 -4.55 3.33
CA VAL A 92 -1.29 -3.42 3.97
C VAL A 92 -1.41 -2.20 3.07
N HIS A 93 -2.05 -1.13 3.57
CA HIS A 93 -2.28 0.09 2.82
C HIS A 93 -0.99 0.88 2.54
N GLY A 94 -1.04 1.77 1.54
CA GLY A 94 -0.01 2.74 1.22
C GLY A 94 -0.13 4.02 2.04
N GLY A 95 0.40 5.14 1.48
CA GLY A 95 0.32 6.47 2.09
C GLY A 95 1.68 7.01 2.55
N ALA A 96 2.75 6.73 1.78
CA ALA A 96 4.09 7.29 1.98
C ALA A 96 4.61 7.18 3.43
N TRP A 97 4.26 6.13 4.15
CA TRP A 97 4.63 5.80 5.54
C TRP A 97 4.06 6.74 6.62
N PHE A 98 3.27 7.75 6.27
CA PHE A 98 2.70 8.72 7.24
C PHE A 98 1.20 8.95 7.11
N LEU A 99 0.55 8.38 6.11
CA LEU A 99 -0.88 8.49 5.81
C LEU A 99 -1.47 7.12 5.48
N GLY A 100 -2.78 7.09 5.25
CA GLY A 100 -3.52 5.91 4.83
C GLY A 100 -4.36 5.30 5.94
N ASP A 101 -5.29 4.46 5.54
CA ASP A 101 -6.15 3.72 6.47
C ASP A 101 -6.63 2.41 5.84
N LYS A 102 -6.78 1.39 6.69
CA LYS A 102 -7.32 0.07 6.33
C LYS A 102 -8.74 0.12 5.76
N LYS A 103 -9.46 1.23 6.01
CA LYS A 103 -10.85 1.44 5.53
C LYS A 103 -10.92 2.09 4.16
N SER A 104 -9.80 2.57 3.59
CA SER A 104 -9.80 3.25 2.29
C SER A 104 -10.47 2.38 1.23
N SER A 105 -11.39 2.96 0.45
CA SER A 105 -12.13 2.23 -0.59
C SER A 105 -11.20 1.62 -1.64
N THR A 106 -10.15 2.32 -2.04
CA THR A 106 -9.12 1.83 -2.97
C THR A 106 -8.35 0.64 -2.44
N VAL A 107 -8.25 0.50 -1.10
CA VAL A 107 -7.57 -0.62 -0.44
C VAL A 107 -8.45 -1.87 -0.41
N VAL A 108 -9.75 -1.72 -0.12
CA VAL A 108 -10.59 -2.87 0.23
C VAL A 108 -11.68 -3.20 -0.79
N GLU A 109 -12.34 -2.22 -1.41
CA GLU A 109 -13.62 -2.40 -2.09
C GLU A 109 -13.59 -3.51 -3.16
N ASN A 110 -12.80 -3.34 -4.21
CA ASN A 110 -12.75 -4.29 -5.32
C ASN A 110 -12.13 -5.63 -4.92
N LYS A 111 -11.21 -5.62 -3.98
CA LYS A 111 -10.54 -6.83 -3.48
C LYS A 111 -11.49 -7.66 -2.62
N VAL A 112 -12.25 -7.03 -1.73
CA VAL A 112 -13.29 -7.68 -0.93
C VAL A 112 -14.40 -8.21 -1.84
N ALA A 113 -14.87 -7.39 -2.78
CA ALA A 113 -15.92 -7.81 -3.73
C ALA A 113 -15.48 -8.99 -4.61
N ARG A 114 -14.19 -9.08 -4.95
CA ARG A 114 -13.65 -10.15 -5.81
C ARG A 114 -13.42 -11.45 -5.04
N TRP A 115 -12.75 -11.40 -3.89
CA TRP A 115 -12.17 -12.59 -3.26
C TRP A 115 -12.99 -13.12 -2.08
N VAL A 116 -13.71 -12.27 -1.35
CA VAL A 116 -14.50 -12.77 -0.21
C VAL A 116 -15.64 -13.68 -0.67
N PRO A 117 -16.43 -13.37 -1.73
CA PRO A 117 -17.43 -14.32 -2.25
C PRO A 117 -16.84 -15.63 -2.80
N LYS A 118 -15.54 -15.62 -3.18
CA LYS A 118 -14.81 -16.81 -3.60
C LYS A 118 -14.30 -17.67 -2.41
N GLY A 119 -14.61 -17.27 -1.18
CA GLY A 119 -14.26 -18.00 0.03
C GLY A 119 -12.97 -17.55 0.72
N PHE A 120 -12.33 -16.46 0.30
CA PHE A 120 -11.20 -15.90 1.03
C PHE A 120 -11.65 -15.10 2.24
N ILE A 121 -10.94 -15.20 3.35
CA ILE A 121 -10.98 -14.18 4.39
C ILE A 121 -10.02 -13.07 3.96
N PHE A 122 -10.53 -11.83 3.92
CA PHE A 122 -9.72 -10.66 3.61
C PHE A 122 -9.50 -9.83 4.89
N VAL A 123 -8.25 -9.50 5.18
CA VAL A 123 -7.86 -8.71 6.36
C VAL A 123 -7.14 -7.47 5.91
N SER A 124 -7.67 -6.30 6.28
CA SER A 124 -7.01 -5.01 6.03
C SER A 124 -6.35 -4.50 7.30
N VAL A 125 -5.10 -4.07 7.20
CA VAL A 125 -4.23 -3.78 8.35
C VAL A 125 -3.92 -2.30 8.45
N ASN A 126 -4.14 -1.69 9.62
CA ASN A 126 -3.51 -0.44 10.04
C ASN A 126 -2.23 -0.74 10.80
N TYR A 127 -1.29 0.18 10.73
CA TYR A 127 -0.01 0.13 11.43
C TYR A 127 0.39 1.53 11.88
N ARG A 128 1.22 1.67 12.91
CA ARG A 128 1.71 2.97 13.36
C ARG A 128 2.61 3.58 12.30
N MET A 129 2.38 4.85 12.00
CA MET A 129 3.05 5.57 10.93
C MET A 129 4.00 6.64 11.48
N LEU A 130 4.71 7.35 10.61
CA LEU A 130 5.49 8.53 10.98
C LEU A 130 4.59 9.58 11.65
N PRO A 131 5.09 10.32 12.66
CA PRO A 131 6.46 10.26 13.18
C PRO A 131 6.68 9.20 14.28
N ALA A 132 5.66 8.39 14.62
CA ALA A 132 5.76 7.44 15.73
C ALA A 132 6.73 6.28 15.42
N LEU A 133 6.74 5.80 14.18
CA LEU A 133 7.65 4.74 13.71
C LEU A 133 8.18 5.07 12.31
N ASP A 134 9.48 4.80 12.11
CA ASP A 134 10.09 4.75 10.78
C ASP A 134 9.67 3.48 10.00
N ALA A 135 10.11 3.35 8.77
CA ALA A 135 9.74 2.23 7.92
C ALA A 135 10.13 0.84 8.50
N LEU A 136 11.27 0.75 9.22
CA LEU A 136 11.68 -0.48 9.91
C LEU A 136 10.76 -0.81 11.09
N GLY A 137 10.36 0.19 11.87
CA GLY A 137 9.39 0.04 12.93
C GLY A 137 8.01 -0.35 12.42
N GLN A 138 7.59 0.24 11.30
CA GLN A 138 6.32 -0.07 10.62
C GLN A 138 6.29 -1.51 10.11
N SER A 139 7.39 -2.01 9.51
CA SER A 139 7.48 -3.40 9.09
C SER A 139 7.33 -4.38 10.25
N LYS A 140 7.84 -4.04 11.45
CA LYS A 140 7.62 -4.82 12.67
C LYS A 140 6.16 -4.81 13.14
N ASP A 141 5.45 -3.68 12.99
CA ASP A 141 4.01 -3.63 13.29
C ASP A 141 3.22 -4.51 12.31
N VAL A 142 3.56 -4.48 11.01
CA VAL A 142 2.95 -5.38 10.02
C VAL A 142 3.24 -6.85 10.36
N ALA A 143 4.44 -7.18 10.79
CA ALA A 143 4.77 -8.55 11.25
C ALA A 143 3.94 -8.97 12.48
N ARG A 144 3.75 -8.08 13.46
CA ARG A 144 2.88 -8.34 14.63
C ARG A 144 1.43 -8.56 14.22
N ALA A 145 0.93 -7.72 13.30
CA ALA A 145 -0.42 -7.89 12.73
C ALA A 145 -0.55 -9.25 12.04
N LEU A 146 0.45 -9.65 11.24
CA LEU A 146 0.45 -10.94 10.55
C LEU A 146 0.45 -12.12 11.53
N ALA A 147 1.28 -12.08 12.59
CA ALA A 147 1.32 -13.09 13.63
C ALA A 147 -0.04 -13.20 14.35
N PHE A 148 -0.65 -12.05 14.68
CA PHE A 148 -1.98 -11.99 15.30
C PHE A 148 -3.04 -12.59 14.36
N VAL A 149 -3.06 -12.21 13.08
CA VAL A 149 -4.00 -12.75 12.08
C VAL A 149 -3.87 -14.27 11.97
N GLN A 150 -2.64 -14.78 11.93
CA GLN A 150 -2.41 -16.22 11.91
C GLN A 150 -2.89 -16.94 13.18
N ALA A 151 -2.72 -16.31 14.35
CA ALA A 151 -3.20 -16.86 15.61
C ALA A 151 -4.75 -16.88 15.69
N GLN A 152 -5.42 -15.89 15.10
CA GLN A 152 -6.88 -15.79 15.07
C GLN A 152 -7.54 -16.53 13.90
N ALA A 153 -6.77 -17.02 12.94
CA ALA A 153 -7.29 -17.58 11.70
C ALA A 153 -8.38 -18.63 11.96
N ALA A 154 -8.14 -19.62 12.81
CA ALA A 154 -9.10 -20.68 13.12
C ALA A 154 -10.41 -20.14 13.71
N ALA A 155 -10.36 -19.11 14.57
CA ALA A 155 -11.55 -18.50 15.16
C ALA A 155 -12.42 -17.79 14.11
N TRP A 156 -11.84 -17.35 12.99
CA TRP A 156 -12.54 -16.76 11.87
C TRP A 156 -12.92 -17.78 10.79
N GLY A 157 -12.59 -19.06 10.96
CA GLY A 157 -12.78 -20.11 9.96
C GLY A 157 -11.73 -20.11 8.86
N GLY A 158 -10.59 -19.48 9.09
CA GLY A 158 -9.46 -19.40 8.17
C GLY A 158 -8.40 -20.46 8.42
N ASP A 159 -7.49 -20.60 7.45
CA ASP A 159 -6.31 -21.44 7.51
C ASP A 159 -5.04 -20.58 7.49
N ALA A 160 -4.36 -20.49 8.63
CA ALA A 160 -3.13 -19.71 8.80
C ALA A 160 -1.99 -20.12 7.85
N SER A 161 -1.99 -21.38 7.36
CA SER A 161 -0.97 -21.89 6.44
C SER A 161 -1.22 -21.45 5.00
N ARG A 162 -2.45 -21.02 4.66
CA ARG A 162 -2.86 -20.58 3.33
C ARG A 162 -3.05 -19.08 3.26
N LEU A 163 -2.05 -18.33 3.73
CA LEU A 163 -2.05 -16.88 3.80
C LEU A 163 -1.18 -16.27 2.70
N ILE A 164 -1.71 -15.25 2.03
CA ILE A 164 -1.03 -14.39 1.07
C ILE A 164 -0.94 -13.00 1.67
N LEU A 165 0.28 -12.44 1.70
CA LEU A 165 0.52 -11.08 2.15
C LEU A 165 0.50 -10.15 0.94
N MET A 166 -0.22 -9.02 1.03
CA MET A 166 -0.36 -8.05 -0.03
C MET A 166 -0.14 -6.64 0.51
N GLY A 167 0.43 -5.76 -0.30
CA GLY A 167 0.56 -4.36 0.09
C GLY A 167 0.68 -3.44 -1.11
N HIS A 168 0.29 -2.16 -0.94
CA HIS A 168 0.38 -1.14 -1.98
C HIS A 168 1.33 -0.02 -1.57
N SER A 169 2.12 0.52 -2.51
CA SER A 169 2.97 1.70 -2.29
C SER A 169 3.93 1.53 -1.09
N ALA A 170 3.82 2.37 -0.06
CA ALA A 170 4.55 2.19 1.21
C ALA A 170 4.25 0.82 1.85
N GLY A 171 2.99 0.36 1.80
CA GLY A 171 2.62 -0.99 2.25
C GLY A 171 3.29 -2.09 1.41
N ALA A 172 3.44 -1.89 0.10
CA ALA A 172 4.18 -2.80 -0.78
C ALA A 172 5.65 -2.90 -0.39
N HIS A 173 6.28 -1.77 -0.03
CA HIS A 173 7.63 -1.76 0.54
C HIS A 173 7.69 -2.59 1.82
N LEU A 174 6.78 -2.37 2.79
CA LEU A 174 6.79 -3.06 4.08
C LEU A 174 6.63 -4.59 3.92
N VAL A 175 5.69 -5.03 3.06
CA VAL A 175 5.48 -6.47 2.82
C VAL A 175 6.64 -7.09 2.04
N SER A 176 7.27 -6.34 1.12
CA SER A 176 8.46 -6.79 0.39
C SER A 176 9.67 -6.93 1.31
N LEU A 177 9.80 -6.05 2.31
CA LEU A 177 10.87 -6.13 3.31
C LEU A 177 10.74 -7.41 4.15
N LEU A 178 9.52 -7.72 4.61
CA LEU A 178 9.24 -8.97 5.32
C LEU A 178 9.47 -10.21 4.44
N ALA A 179 9.05 -10.14 3.18
CA ALA A 179 9.21 -11.24 2.23
C ALA A 179 10.69 -11.52 1.92
N ALA A 180 11.50 -10.48 1.77
CA ALA A 180 12.93 -10.58 1.42
C ALA A 180 13.76 -11.25 2.52
N ASN A 181 13.46 -10.94 3.78
CA ASN A 181 14.11 -11.57 4.94
C ASN A 181 13.07 -11.87 6.03
N PRO A 182 12.40 -13.02 5.96
CA PRO A 182 11.32 -13.36 6.87
C PRO A 182 11.79 -13.71 8.29
N ALA A 183 13.10 -13.85 8.54
CA ALA A 183 13.63 -14.22 9.85
C ALA A 183 13.16 -13.29 10.97
N GLN A 184 13.19 -11.97 10.73
CA GLN A 184 12.71 -10.99 11.70
C GLN A 184 11.20 -11.11 11.98
N ALA A 185 10.41 -11.50 10.98
CA ALA A 185 8.99 -11.75 11.18
C ALA A 185 8.77 -13.01 12.02
N TYR A 186 9.56 -14.05 11.80
CA TYR A 186 9.48 -15.30 12.59
C TYR A 186 9.82 -15.07 14.06
N GLU A 187 10.79 -14.21 14.37
CA GLU A 187 11.12 -13.80 15.75
C GLU A 187 9.93 -13.12 16.46
N LEU A 188 9.04 -12.48 15.70
CA LEU A 188 7.80 -11.86 16.19
C LEU A 188 6.60 -12.81 16.21
N GLY A 189 6.82 -14.11 15.97
CA GLY A 189 5.80 -15.15 16.02
C GLY A 189 5.06 -15.41 14.72
N VAL A 190 5.43 -14.78 13.62
CA VAL A 190 4.88 -15.08 12.28
C VAL A 190 5.27 -16.50 11.90
N LYS A 191 4.32 -17.23 11.33
CA LYS A 191 4.56 -18.52 10.68
C LYS A 191 4.75 -18.31 9.18
N LEU A 192 5.26 -19.32 8.49
CA LEU A 192 5.36 -19.32 7.03
C LEU A 192 4.04 -18.87 6.39
N TRP A 193 4.14 -18.07 5.34
CA TRP A 193 3.01 -17.71 4.48
C TRP A 193 3.35 -18.07 3.04
N LEU A 194 2.35 -18.22 2.19
CA LEU A 194 2.52 -18.78 0.84
C LEU A 194 3.33 -17.88 -0.09
N GLY A 195 3.14 -16.56 0.00
CA GLY A 195 3.83 -15.61 -0.84
C GLY A 195 3.28 -14.20 -0.68
N THR A 196 3.88 -13.27 -1.40
CA THR A 196 3.64 -11.84 -1.26
C THR A 196 3.31 -11.20 -2.60
N VAL A 197 2.33 -10.29 -2.62
CA VAL A 197 1.99 -9.45 -3.77
C VAL A 197 2.33 -8.00 -3.42
N SER A 198 3.35 -7.47 -4.05
CA SER A 198 3.86 -6.11 -3.89
C SER A 198 3.28 -5.23 -5.00
N LEU A 199 2.37 -4.31 -4.66
CA LEU A 199 1.66 -3.46 -5.60
C LEU A 199 2.35 -2.10 -5.70
N ASP A 200 3.16 -1.93 -6.71
CA ASP A 200 3.79 -0.67 -7.14
C ASP A 200 4.65 0.04 -6.10
N SER A 201 5.59 -0.68 -5.49
CA SER A 201 6.64 -0.08 -4.66
C SER A 201 7.78 0.48 -5.52
N ALA A 202 8.19 1.73 -5.26
CA ALA A 202 9.43 2.31 -5.79
C ALA A 202 10.60 2.26 -4.78
N ALA A 203 10.43 1.57 -3.65
CA ALA A 203 11.43 1.49 -2.58
C ALA A 203 11.92 0.05 -2.36
N LEU A 204 12.06 -0.75 -3.43
CA LEU A 204 12.68 -2.08 -3.33
C LEU A 204 14.20 -1.98 -3.12
N ASP A 205 14.82 -0.88 -3.58
CA ASP A 205 16.21 -0.52 -3.27
C ASP A 205 16.26 0.91 -2.69
N VAL A 206 16.11 1.04 -1.38
CA VAL A 206 16.14 2.32 -0.67
C VAL A 206 17.50 3.02 -0.82
N VAL A 207 18.59 2.27 -0.94
CA VAL A 207 19.94 2.86 -1.14
C VAL A 207 19.98 3.63 -2.46
N LYS A 208 19.43 3.07 -3.54
CA LYS A 208 19.34 3.76 -4.84
C LYS A 208 18.42 4.97 -4.77
N VAL A 209 17.25 4.83 -4.13
CA VAL A 209 16.31 5.95 -3.95
C VAL A 209 17.00 7.10 -3.22
N MET A 210 17.57 6.84 -2.05
CA MET A 210 18.19 7.86 -1.21
C MET A 210 19.51 8.42 -1.77
N GLY A 211 20.16 7.67 -2.65
CA GLY A 211 21.36 8.11 -3.37
C GLY A 211 21.08 8.96 -4.62
N SER A 212 19.82 9.16 -4.99
CA SER A 212 19.39 9.91 -6.17
C SER A 212 18.52 11.09 -5.78
N SER A 213 18.09 11.90 -6.77
CA SER A 213 17.04 12.91 -6.55
C SER A 213 15.73 12.21 -6.22
N HIS A 214 15.12 12.55 -5.09
CA HIS A 214 13.91 11.91 -4.60
C HIS A 214 13.00 12.91 -3.86
N PRO A 215 11.69 12.64 -3.77
CA PRO A 215 10.75 13.40 -2.96
C PRO A 215 11.09 13.38 -1.46
N ARG A 216 10.85 14.51 -0.76
CA ARG A 216 11.20 14.69 0.66
C ARG A 216 10.54 13.70 1.62
N PHE A 217 9.45 13.05 1.24
CA PHE A 217 8.83 12.06 2.11
C PHE A 217 9.72 10.82 2.32
N TYR A 218 10.60 10.49 1.37
CA TYR A 218 11.60 9.44 1.55
C TYR A 218 12.61 9.79 2.66
N ASP A 219 13.02 11.07 2.77
CA ASP A 219 13.88 11.53 3.89
C ASP A 219 13.23 11.30 5.25
N ARG A 220 11.90 11.46 5.34
CA ARG A 220 11.14 11.21 6.56
C ARG A 220 11.05 9.72 6.88
N ALA A 221 10.86 8.89 5.86
CA ALA A 221 10.67 7.44 6.01
C ALA A 221 11.97 6.71 6.35
N PHE A 222 13.10 7.13 5.74
CA PHE A 222 14.36 6.39 5.79
C PHE A 222 15.49 7.15 6.51
N GLY A 223 15.29 8.42 6.82
CA GLY A 223 16.30 9.24 7.50
C GLY A 223 17.58 9.42 6.67
N ARG A 224 18.69 9.71 7.36
CA ARG A 224 19.99 10.02 6.71
C ARG A 224 21.06 8.94 6.92
N ASP A 225 20.76 7.91 7.70
CA ASP A 225 21.72 6.85 7.99
C ASP A 225 21.72 5.79 6.88
N GLN A 226 22.84 5.69 6.17
CA GLN A 226 23.00 4.71 5.09
C GLN A 226 22.91 3.25 5.56
N ALA A 227 23.27 2.97 6.82
CA ALA A 227 23.10 1.63 7.37
C ALA A 227 21.62 1.27 7.47
N ASN A 228 20.77 2.22 7.89
CA ASN A 228 19.32 2.05 7.91
C ASN A 228 18.73 1.91 6.50
N TRP A 229 19.27 2.61 5.50
CA TRP A 229 18.82 2.44 4.12
C TRP A 229 19.01 1.02 3.62
N LYS A 230 20.16 0.39 3.93
CA LYS A 230 20.42 -1.01 3.58
C LYS A 230 19.43 -1.97 4.29
N LEU A 231 19.20 -1.75 5.58
CA LEU A 231 18.26 -2.55 6.36
C LEU A 231 16.81 -2.39 5.87
N ALA A 232 16.44 -1.20 5.41
CA ALA A 232 15.14 -0.90 4.85
C ALA A 232 14.99 -1.27 3.36
N SER A 233 16.04 -1.73 2.69
CA SER A 233 16.00 -2.12 1.28
C SER A 233 15.65 -3.61 1.12
N PRO A 234 14.47 -3.99 0.63
CA PRO A 234 14.16 -5.38 0.29
C PRO A 234 15.25 -6.04 -0.56
N ALA A 235 15.79 -5.34 -1.56
CA ALA A 235 16.86 -5.85 -2.42
C ALA A 235 18.18 -6.10 -1.68
N HIS A 236 18.48 -5.35 -0.62
CA HIS A 236 19.74 -5.52 0.15
C HIS A 236 19.63 -6.60 1.21
N VAL A 237 18.46 -6.78 1.82
CA VAL A 237 18.24 -7.80 2.85
C VAL A 237 17.76 -9.15 2.30
N LEU A 238 17.60 -9.26 0.98
CA LEU A 238 17.10 -10.44 0.31
C LEU A 238 18.00 -11.66 0.57
N THR A 239 17.39 -12.75 1.01
CA THR A 239 18.04 -14.02 1.31
C THR A 239 17.46 -15.17 0.47
N ASN A 240 18.14 -16.29 0.43
CA ASN A 240 17.63 -17.52 -0.19
C ASN A 240 16.45 -18.17 0.58
N LYS A 241 16.05 -17.60 1.72
CA LYS A 241 14.88 -18.00 2.52
C LYS A 241 13.70 -17.05 2.30
N ALA A 242 13.82 -16.08 1.37
CA ALA A 242 12.75 -15.17 1.03
C ALA A 242 11.50 -15.92 0.56
N THR A 243 10.34 -15.36 0.85
CA THR A 243 9.07 -15.94 0.38
C THR A 243 8.83 -15.62 -1.09
N PRO A 244 8.07 -16.43 -1.83
CA PRO A 244 7.66 -16.09 -3.19
C PRO A 244 7.06 -14.70 -3.28
N LEU A 245 7.41 -13.92 -4.35
CA LEU A 245 6.95 -12.55 -4.50
C LEU A 245 6.54 -12.24 -5.94
N LEU A 246 5.38 -11.59 -6.11
CA LEU A 246 4.97 -10.91 -7.33
C LEU A 246 5.16 -9.40 -7.14
N ALA A 247 6.03 -8.79 -7.94
CA ALA A 247 6.20 -7.35 -8.01
C ALA A 247 5.37 -6.78 -9.16
N VAL A 248 4.23 -6.18 -8.84
CA VAL A 248 3.44 -5.40 -9.80
C VAL A 248 4.02 -4.00 -9.86
N CYS A 249 4.20 -3.43 -11.05
CA CYS A 249 4.74 -2.09 -11.19
C CYS A 249 4.08 -1.30 -12.32
N SER A 250 3.97 0.02 -12.14
CA SER A 250 3.45 0.97 -13.12
C SER A 250 4.51 1.35 -14.15
N ILE A 251 4.19 1.22 -15.44
CA ILE A 251 5.02 1.78 -16.51
C ILE A 251 4.74 3.26 -16.79
N GLN A 252 3.71 3.83 -16.16
CA GLN A 252 3.35 5.25 -16.31
C GLN A 252 4.15 6.17 -15.39
N ARG A 253 4.77 5.64 -14.34
CA ARG A 253 5.47 6.43 -13.34
C ARG A 253 6.83 6.90 -13.82
N LYS A 254 7.14 8.17 -13.55
CA LYS A 254 8.41 8.82 -13.92
C LYS A 254 9.62 8.31 -13.12
N ASP A 255 9.41 7.76 -11.95
CA ASP A 255 10.45 7.18 -11.08
C ASP A 255 10.76 5.71 -11.43
N HIS A 256 10.14 5.18 -12.50
CA HIS A 256 10.44 3.89 -13.11
C HIS A 256 10.50 2.70 -12.14
N PRO A 257 9.46 2.43 -11.32
CA PRO A 257 9.47 1.36 -10.31
C PRO A 257 9.73 -0.03 -10.91
N CYS A 258 9.39 -0.24 -12.18
CA CYS A 258 9.64 -1.51 -12.88
C CYS A 258 11.13 -1.84 -13.02
N ILE A 259 12.02 -0.84 -13.05
CA ILE A 259 13.47 -1.08 -13.04
C ILE A 259 13.88 -1.76 -11.73
N GLN A 260 13.48 -1.21 -10.58
CA GLN A 260 13.79 -1.81 -9.29
C GLN A 260 13.10 -3.16 -9.10
N ALA A 261 11.87 -3.32 -9.59
CA ALA A 261 11.16 -4.60 -9.59
C ALA A 261 11.91 -5.68 -10.37
N GLY A 262 12.38 -5.35 -11.59
CA GLY A 262 13.17 -6.27 -12.43
C GLY A 262 14.50 -6.66 -11.80
N GLU A 263 15.22 -5.70 -11.20
CA GLU A 263 16.48 -5.98 -10.47
C GLU A 263 16.26 -6.87 -9.25
N TYR A 264 15.18 -6.62 -8.49
CA TYR A 264 14.81 -7.46 -7.35
C TYR A 264 14.50 -8.90 -7.80
N VAL A 265 13.66 -9.06 -8.82
CA VAL A 265 13.29 -10.37 -9.39
C VAL A 265 14.51 -11.12 -9.89
N LYS A 266 15.41 -10.44 -10.61
CA LYS A 266 16.68 -11.03 -11.07
C LYS A 266 17.50 -11.56 -9.89
N LYS A 267 17.72 -10.73 -8.86
CA LYS A 267 18.49 -11.12 -7.68
C LYS A 267 17.82 -12.27 -6.91
N ALA A 268 16.50 -12.27 -6.80
CA ALA A 268 15.74 -13.36 -6.17
C ALA A 268 15.94 -14.67 -6.92
N SER A 269 15.86 -14.63 -8.26
CA SER A 269 16.09 -15.78 -9.12
C SER A 269 17.51 -16.35 -8.97
N GLU A 270 18.53 -15.49 -8.88
CA GLU A 270 19.91 -15.90 -8.63
C GLU A 270 20.10 -16.63 -7.28
N LEU A 271 19.24 -16.32 -6.30
CA LEU A 271 19.18 -16.99 -4.99
C LEU A 271 18.26 -18.23 -4.97
N GLY A 272 17.66 -18.60 -6.11
CA GLY A 272 16.72 -19.71 -6.20
C GLY A 272 15.34 -19.40 -5.59
N VAL A 273 15.01 -18.13 -5.37
CA VAL A 273 13.71 -17.70 -4.83
C VAL A 273 12.75 -17.41 -5.99
N LYS A 274 11.52 -17.90 -5.87
CA LYS A 274 10.46 -17.60 -6.83
C LYS A 274 10.06 -16.14 -6.73
N ALA A 275 10.34 -15.38 -7.76
CA ALA A 275 9.88 -14.00 -7.91
C ALA A 275 9.47 -13.72 -9.35
N GLU A 276 8.39 -12.97 -9.52
CA GLU A 276 7.83 -12.61 -10.82
C GLU A 276 7.57 -11.09 -10.85
N MET A 277 7.67 -10.49 -12.04
CA MET A 277 7.32 -9.10 -12.27
C MET A 277 6.08 -9.02 -13.17
N LEU A 278 5.19 -8.08 -12.89
CA LEU A 278 4.00 -7.80 -13.67
C LEU A 278 3.91 -6.30 -13.94
N GLU A 279 4.27 -5.89 -15.14
CA GLU A 279 4.13 -4.51 -15.60
C GLU A 279 2.66 -4.18 -15.90
N GLN A 280 2.23 -3.00 -15.48
CA GLN A 280 0.88 -2.51 -15.73
C GLN A 280 0.90 -1.10 -16.32
N ASN A 281 0.14 -0.90 -17.40
CA ASN A 281 -0.11 0.42 -17.96
C ASN A 281 -1.27 1.10 -17.20
N LEU A 282 -1.08 1.26 -15.89
CA LEU A 282 -2.02 1.86 -14.95
C LEU A 282 -1.30 2.89 -14.10
N SER A 283 -2.01 3.90 -13.62
CA SER A 283 -1.46 4.84 -12.65
C SER A 283 -1.14 4.13 -11.32
N HIS A 284 -0.31 4.76 -10.48
CA HIS A 284 -0.01 4.27 -9.13
C HIS A 284 -1.28 3.95 -8.33
N LYS A 285 -2.25 4.86 -8.34
CA LYS A 285 -3.55 4.68 -7.68
C LYS A 285 -4.37 3.54 -8.31
N ASP A 286 -4.40 3.46 -9.65
CA ASP A 286 -5.22 2.48 -10.35
C ASP A 286 -4.69 1.04 -10.19
N ILE A 287 -3.40 0.85 -10.01
CA ILE A 287 -2.84 -0.47 -9.65
C ILE A 287 -3.50 -0.99 -8.36
N ASN A 288 -3.67 -0.14 -7.36
CA ASN A 288 -4.36 -0.54 -6.14
C ASN A 288 -5.88 -0.66 -6.35
N LYS A 289 -6.50 0.41 -6.86
CA LYS A 289 -7.95 0.53 -6.99
C LYS A 289 -8.55 -0.55 -7.88
N ASN A 290 -7.93 -0.82 -9.04
CA ASN A 290 -8.50 -1.71 -10.06
C ASN A 290 -8.24 -3.19 -9.78
N LEU A 291 -7.35 -3.52 -8.86
CA LEU A 291 -7.13 -4.90 -8.46
C LEU A 291 -8.40 -5.47 -7.79
N GLY A 292 -8.90 -6.55 -8.35
CA GLY A 292 -10.18 -7.16 -7.99
C GLY A 292 -11.26 -6.93 -9.03
N LEU A 293 -11.15 -5.94 -9.92
CA LEU A 293 -12.01 -5.83 -11.09
C LEU A 293 -11.71 -6.97 -12.07
N SER A 294 -12.73 -7.43 -12.80
CA SER A 294 -12.55 -8.45 -13.84
C SER A 294 -11.65 -7.94 -14.96
N GLY A 295 -10.67 -8.73 -15.38
CA GLY A 295 -9.75 -8.40 -16.46
C GLY A 295 -8.36 -8.99 -16.28
N ALA A 296 -7.53 -8.86 -17.32
CA ALA A 296 -6.22 -9.49 -17.43
C ALA A 296 -5.27 -9.18 -16.25
N TYR A 297 -5.37 -7.99 -15.66
CA TYR A 297 -4.57 -7.61 -14.50
C TYR A 297 -4.90 -8.47 -13.27
N THR A 298 -6.16 -8.54 -12.89
CA THR A 298 -6.59 -9.38 -11.76
C THR A 298 -6.33 -10.85 -12.03
N ASP A 299 -6.59 -11.33 -13.25
CA ASP A 299 -6.34 -12.72 -13.64
C ASP A 299 -4.86 -13.10 -13.55
N ALA A 300 -3.94 -12.18 -13.89
CA ALA A 300 -2.49 -12.39 -13.74
C ALA A 300 -2.08 -12.51 -12.26
N VAL A 301 -2.64 -11.66 -11.39
CA VAL A 301 -2.41 -11.75 -9.93
C VAL A 301 -3.00 -13.05 -9.38
N GLU A 302 -4.22 -13.44 -9.76
CA GLU A 302 -4.84 -14.71 -9.36
C GLU A 302 -4.04 -15.92 -9.86
N LYS A 303 -3.46 -15.85 -11.06
CA LYS A 303 -2.56 -16.88 -11.59
C LYS A 303 -1.33 -17.07 -10.71
N PHE A 304 -0.69 -15.97 -10.31
CA PHE A 304 0.43 -16.04 -9.35
C PHE A 304 -0.03 -16.64 -8.01
N MET A 305 -1.11 -16.12 -7.42
CA MET A 305 -1.64 -16.63 -6.16
C MET A 305 -1.97 -18.14 -6.24
N GLY A 306 -2.61 -18.59 -7.32
CA GLY A 306 -2.91 -20.00 -7.56
C GLY A 306 -1.68 -20.86 -7.84
N SER A 307 -0.54 -20.28 -8.21
CA SER A 307 0.72 -21.00 -8.39
C SER A 307 1.43 -21.31 -7.07
N LEU A 308 0.97 -20.71 -5.97
CA LEU A 308 1.54 -20.90 -4.62
C LEU A 308 0.95 -22.11 -3.91
N ASP A 309 -0.32 -22.44 -4.19
CA ASP A 309 -1.04 -23.54 -3.54
C ASP A 309 -2.13 -24.11 -4.46
N PRO A 310 -2.22 -25.46 -4.61
CA PRO A 310 -3.22 -26.09 -5.46
C PRO A 310 -4.67 -25.81 -5.05
N SER A 311 -4.95 -25.65 -3.76
CA SER A 311 -6.30 -25.36 -3.27
C SER A 311 -6.73 -23.93 -3.61
N ILE A 312 -5.79 -22.96 -3.57
CA ILE A 312 -6.04 -21.59 -4.03
C ILE A 312 -6.27 -21.57 -5.54
N LYS A 313 -5.50 -22.35 -6.31
CA LYS A 313 -5.72 -22.50 -7.75
C LYS A 313 -7.12 -23.00 -8.08
N ALA A 314 -7.66 -23.90 -7.27
CA ALA A 314 -9.02 -24.42 -7.46
C ALA A 314 -10.11 -23.40 -7.23
N VAL A 315 -9.88 -22.40 -6.35
CA VAL A 315 -10.84 -21.32 -6.08
C VAL A 315 -10.99 -20.36 -7.28
N PHE A 316 -9.96 -20.24 -8.12
CA PHE A 316 -9.94 -19.32 -9.28
C PHE A 316 -10.43 -19.98 -10.60
N ARG A 317 -10.79 -21.25 -10.56
CA ARG A 317 -11.39 -21.97 -11.69
C ARG A 317 -12.90 -21.78 -11.71
#